data_591cea9c1ad2b20b693ee6d2bbf0a99b
#
_entry.id   591cea9c1ad2b20b693ee6d2bbf0a99b
#
_cell.length_a   1.000
_cell.length_b   1.000
_cell.length_c   1.000
_cell.angle_alpha   90.00
_cell.angle_beta   90.00
_cell.angle_gamma   90.00
#
_symmetry.space_group_name_H-M   'P 1'
#
loop_
_entity.id
_entity.type
_entity.pdbx_description
1 polymer ?
#
loop_
_entity_poly.entity_id
_entity_poly.type
_entity_poly.pdbx_seq_one_letter_code
_entity_poly.pdbx_strand_id
1 'polypeptide(L)'
;MLVATTAYCIVKKKYVPILLVVIFCFGGHGLYFASLSHFMGKEYSDATISARVCEVDCNDDYTYLRLEKMVADGDKVSGAIIYIRGAEEGDFSVGDSIVCTGDLEHIKLFEIGKFNSTYYRNKVAYQMHADISTFTIVKGNPHLDESARAKIKEILLENMSEKTAGVAYAVLTGGKDEIDSEVNDVYRSAGIVHLITVSGLHITFLSGLIAWILKKLRVNRFVNFSIITIILLLYSYICGFAPSVVRATIMGICFNLSLVFGREYDGLNSLSVAGILTLLISPLTAYDVGFQMSYACVGTIMLITRPMAELFRKFLPRSVAGTLAVSVAAQIGVLPFLASFFSTFNLLSVFANLLIIPFFGVLFPLLVVLMLVALIIPPIAPILKVGEWGFTAIEYVARFFAGTNAKINLIPFDAIVTTLIFAATVTISYYVLTNARMKWIIVAAITLMMGTYMMIRPNLYSDRASVGIYENHASTSLVLKTESGEVLVVGFDENNTKYYLSAIGESKVDYVISPVDYLRDYYGAKVILDSEGFAGSIKYSIDNGIYTFEFDGHKILFTNLSKSGYNCSRIEQVLSSDKYDFVYAKNYDATGAYFLANSLSGGDYSLSSGSFNFNLANKRVRSID
;
A
#
# COMPACT_ATOMS: atom_id res chain seq x y z
N MET A 1 9.66 -22.80 8.08
CA MET A 1 9.93 -22.72 9.53
C MET A 1 9.09 -23.71 10.33
N LEU A 2 7.76 -23.73 10.23
CA LEU A 2 6.84 -24.64 10.92
C LEU A 2 7.21 -26.12 10.71
N VAL A 3 7.39 -26.54 9.44
CA VAL A 3 7.77 -27.92 9.08
C VAL A 3 9.14 -28.31 9.66
N ALA A 4 10.12 -27.40 9.59
CA ALA A 4 11.45 -27.66 10.15
C ALA A 4 11.44 -27.75 11.68
N THR A 5 10.67 -26.89 12.35
CA THR A 5 10.50 -26.92 13.81
C THR A 5 9.77 -28.18 14.26
N THR A 6 8.70 -28.57 13.54
CA THR A 6 7.95 -29.80 13.81
C THR A 6 8.84 -31.03 13.63
N ALA A 7 9.61 -31.11 12.53
CA ALA A 7 10.54 -32.19 12.27
C ALA A 7 11.64 -32.27 13.37
N TYR A 8 12.22 -31.14 13.76
CA TYR A 8 13.18 -31.07 14.86
C TYR A 8 12.59 -31.56 16.19
N CYS A 9 11.36 -31.15 16.52
CA CYS A 9 10.66 -31.56 17.74
C CYS A 9 10.32 -33.06 17.75
N ILE A 10 9.94 -33.63 16.59
CA ILE A 10 9.70 -35.07 16.43
C ILE A 10 10.99 -35.85 16.70
N VAL A 11 12.09 -35.44 16.06
CA VAL A 11 13.41 -36.07 16.23
C VAL A 11 13.89 -36.03 17.69
N LYS A 12 13.65 -34.94 18.38
CA LYS A 12 14.04 -34.76 19.79
C LYS A 12 13.01 -35.30 20.80
N LYS A 13 11.92 -35.95 20.34
CA LYS A 13 10.80 -36.45 21.18
C LYS A 13 10.20 -35.39 22.09
N LYS A 14 10.13 -34.13 21.63
CA LYS A 14 9.54 -33.01 22.36
C LYS A 14 8.12 -32.75 21.81
N TYR A 15 7.13 -33.38 22.39
CA TYR A 15 5.73 -33.33 21.91
C TYR A 15 5.01 -32.02 22.26
N VAL A 16 5.36 -31.39 23.39
CA VAL A 16 4.73 -30.14 23.84
C VAL A 16 4.83 -29.00 22.80
N PRO A 17 6.00 -28.70 22.19
CA PRO A 17 6.08 -27.72 21.14
C PRO A 17 5.24 -28.08 19.89
N ILE A 18 5.11 -29.38 19.56
CA ILE A 18 4.27 -29.82 18.44
C ILE A 18 2.81 -29.53 18.73
N LEU A 19 2.35 -29.85 19.94
CA LEU A 19 0.98 -29.58 20.38
C LEU A 19 0.69 -28.06 20.33
N LEU A 20 1.62 -27.23 20.81
CA LEU A 20 1.50 -25.77 20.73
C LEU A 20 1.42 -25.28 19.28
N VAL A 21 2.27 -25.80 18.38
CA VAL A 21 2.21 -25.47 16.94
C VAL A 21 0.84 -25.83 16.36
N VAL A 22 0.31 -27.02 16.67
CA VAL A 22 -1.02 -27.46 16.21
C VAL A 22 -2.12 -26.52 16.76
N ILE A 23 -2.10 -26.22 18.06
CA ILE A 23 -3.08 -25.30 18.67
C ILE A 23 -3.00 -23.91 18.01
N PHE A 24 -1.80 -23.37 17.76
CA PHE A 24 -1.63 -22.10 17.08
C PHE A 24 -2.10 -22.13 15.62
N CYS A 25 -1.88 -23.25 14.91
CA CYS A 25 -2.38 -23.39 13.54
C CYS A 25 -3.91 -23.42 13.50
N PHE A 26 -4.55 -24.25 14.32
CA PHE A 26 -6.03 -24.34 14.37
C PHE A 26 -6.64 -23.08 14.94
N GLY A 27 -6.09 -22.51 16.01
CA GLY A 27 -6.53 -21.24 16.60
C GLY A 27 -6.38 -20.09 15.61
N GLY A 28 -5.24 -19.99 14.93
CA GLY A 28 -4.98 -18.99 13.90
C GLY A 28 -5.94 -19.12 12.71
N HIS A 29 -6.25 -20.35 12.29
CA HIS A 29 -7.22 -20.60 11.22
C HIS A 29 -8.63 -20.18 11.64
N GLY A 30 -9.04 -20.53 12.87
CA GLY A 30 -10.33 -20.09 13.44
C GLY A 30 -10.44 -18.56 13.53
N LEU A 31 -9.39 -17.89 14.01
CA LEU A 31 -9.32 -16.42 14.05
C LEU A 31 -9.34 -15.78 12.66
N TYR A 32 -8.67 -16.40 11.67
CA TYR A 32 -8.71 -15.96 10.29
C TYR A 32 -10.13 -15.97 9.73
N PHE A 33 -10.86 -17.09 9.88
CA PHE A 33 -12.25 -17.17 9.44
C PHE A 33 -13.18 -16.25 10.21
N ALA A 34 -12.99 -16.11 11.53
CA ALA A 34 -13.76 -15.15 12.33
C ALA A 34 -13.52 -13.70 11.90
N SER A 35 -12.28 -13.34 11.54
CA SER A 35 -11.98 -12.03 11.00
C SER A 35 -12.57 -11.80 9.61
N LEU A 36 -12.55 -12.83 8.77
CA LEU A 36 -13.10 -12.77 7.43
C LEU A 36 -14.64 -12.70 7.45
N SER A 37 -15.30 -13.36 8.40
CA SER A 37 -16.76 -13.37 8.51
C SER A 37 -17.37 -11.96 8.70
N HIS A 38 -16.61 -11.03 9.28
CA HIS A 38 -17.02 -9.63 9.38
C HIS A 38 -17.13 -8.93 8.02
N PHE A 39 -16.45 -9.46 7.00
CA PHE A 39 -16.42 -8.95 5.65
C PHE A 39 -17.20 -9.81 4.65
N MET A 40 -17.81 -10.90 5.10
CA MET A 40 -18.70 -11.77 4.31
C MET A 40 -20.14 -11.45 4.70
N GLY A 41 -20.70 -10.36 4.15
CA GLY A 41 -22.05 -9.90 4.43
C GLY A 41 -23.03 -10.17 3.29
N LYS A 42 -24.31 -9.84 3.54
CA LYS A 42 -25.33 -9.74 2.49
C LYS A 42 -25.14 -8.42 1.74
N GLU A 43 -25.48 -8.40 0.46
CA GLU A 43 -25.77 -7.17 -0.26
C GLU A 43 -27.13 -6.65 0.20
N TYR A 44 -27.24 -5.34 0.32
CA TYR A 44 -28.47 -4.69 0.74
C TYR A 44 -28.91 -3.75 -0.39
N SER A 45 -30.15 -3.93 -0.87
CA SER A 45 -30.75 -3.06 -1.89
C SER A 45 -31.79 -2.18 -1.25
N ASP A 46 -31.74 -0.90 -1.51
CA ASP A 46 -32.66 0.15 -1.00
C ASP A 46 -32.82 0.13 0.54
N ALA A 47 -31.71 -0.20 1.23
CA ALA A 47 -31.69 -0.33 2.68
C ALA A 47 -31.68 1.03 3.39
N THR A 48 -32.37 1.10 4.54
CA THR A 48 -32.25 2.24 5.45
C THR A 48 -31.01 2.08 6.31
N ILE A 49 -30.06 2.98 6.14
CA ILE A 49 -28.75 2.95 6.79
C ILE A 49 -28.71 4.05 7.85
N SER A 50 -28.36 3.67 9.08
CA SER A 50 -27.99 4.64 10.11
C SER A 50 -26.53 4.39 10.53
N ALA A 51 -25.73 5.45 10.56
CA ALA A 51 -24.31 5.33 10.83
C ALA A 51 -23.72 6.63 11.42
N ARG A 52 -22.50 6.51 11.97
CA ARG A 52 -21.71 7.65 12.43
C ARG A 52 -20.60 7.96 11.44
N VAL A 53 -20.43 9.23 11.12
CA VAL A 53 -19.35 9.75 10.28
C VAL A 53 -18.06 9.80 11.08
N CYS A 54 -17.00 9.16 10.60
CA CYS A 54 -15.68 9.20 11.23
C CYS A 54 -14.59 9.83 10.35
N GLU A 55 -14.87 10.05 9.08
CA GLU A 55 -13.97 10.76 8.16
C GLU A 55 -14.79 11.44 7.08
N VAL A 56 -14.41 12.65 6.72
CA VAL A 56 -15.01 13.45 5.65
C VAL A 56 -13.85 13.96 4.80
N ASP A 57 -13.92 13.72 3.51
CA ASP A 57 -13.00 14.26 2.52
C ASP A 57 -13.80 14.78 1.32
N CYS A 58 -13.58 16.03 0.95
CA CYS A 58 -14.32 16.70 -0.11
C CYS A 58 -13.39 16.93 -1.30
N ASN A 59 -13.76 16.39 -2.45
CA ASN A 59 -13.14 16.66 -3.73
C ASN A 59 -14.13 17.41 -4.63
N ASP A 60 -13.65 17.97 -5.74
CA ASP A 60 -14.46 18.76 -6.68
C ASP A 60 -15.66 17.98 -7.24
N ASP A 61 -15.57 16.66 -7.38
CA ASP A 61 -16.58 15.81 -8.00
C ASP A 61 -17.52 15.12 -6.99
N TYR A 62 -17.04 14.82 -5.79
CA TYR A 62 -17.81 14.10 -4.75
C TYR A 62 -17.26 14.33 -3.36
N THR A 63 -18.13 14.17 -2.36
CA THR A 63 -17.74 14.09 -0.94
C THR A 63 -17.65 12.62 -0.52
N TYR A 64 -16.50 12.25 0.02
CA TYR A 64 -16.23 10.93 0.57
C TYR A 64 -16.52 10.90 2.06
N LEU A 65 -17.37 9.98 2.50
CA LEU A 65 -17.63 9.72 3.91
C LEU A 65 -17.24 8.32 4.30
N ARG A 66 -16.46 8.17 5.37
CA ARG A 66 -16.25 6.89 6.02
C ARG A 66 -17.14 6.77 7.24
N LEU A 67 -17.87 5.68 7.32
CA LEU A 67 -18.88 5.40 8.33
C LEU A 67 -18.48 4.28 9.26
N GLU A 68 -18.84 4.41 10.52
CA GLU A 68 -18.73 3.38 11.56
C GLU A 68 -20.07 3.18 12.29
N LYS A 69 -20.14 2.10 13.11
CA LYS A 69 -21.32 1.77 13.91
C LYS A 69 -22.59 1.69 13.08
N MET A 70 -22.46 1.14 11.88
CA MET A 70 -23.54 1.13 10.90
C MET A 70 -24.60 0.08 11.25
N VAL A 71 -25.85 0.47 11.01
CA VAL A 71 -27.02 -0.41 11.07
C VAL A 71 -27.75 -0.27 9.73
N ALA A 72 -27.95 -1.39 9.02
CA ALA A 72 -28.70 -1.46 7.78
C ALA A 72 -29.91 -2.35 8.01
N ASP A 73 -31.12 -1.80 7.80
CA ASP A 73 -32.43 -2.46 8.02
C ASP A 73 -32.56 -3.14 9.40
N GLY A 74 -31.93 -2.57 10.44
CA GLY A 74 -31.94 -3.10 11.79
C GLY A 74 -30.81 -4.08 12.11
N ASP A 75 -30.05 -4.56 11.11
CA ASP A 75 -28.86 -5.41 11.31
C ASP A 75 -27.62 -4.57 11.56
N LYS A 76 -26.81 -4.95 12.55
CA LYS A 76 -25.49 -4.36 12.75
C LYS A 76 -24.54 -4.87 11.70
N VAL A 77 -23.99 -3.96 10.89
CA VAL A 77 -23.06 -4.27 9.82
C VAL A 77 -21.72 -3.56 10.02
N SER A 78 -20.71 -4.04 9.32
CA SER A 78 -19.40 -3.37 9.29
C SER A 78 -19.51 -2.00 8.64
N GLY A 79 -18.49 -1.14 8.83
CA GLY A 79 -18.49 0.22 8.29
C GLY A 79 -18.60 0.24 6.76
N ALA A 80 -18.96 1.40 6.24
CA ALA A 80 -19.06 1.67 4.81
C ALA A 80 -18.30 2.93 4.41
N ILE A 81 -18.01 3.01 3.11
CA ILE A 81 -17.62 4.23 2.42
C ILE A 81 -18.80 4.68 1.58
N ILE A 82 -19.15 5.97 1.69
CA ILE A 82 -20.17 6.57 0.85
C ILE A 82 -19.55 7.67 0.01
N TYR A 83 -19.82 7.63 -1.29
CA TYR A 83 -19.47 8.68 -2.23
C TYR A 83 -20.73 9.49 -2.53
N ILE A 84 -20.75 10.77 -2.14
CA ILE A 84 -21.92 11.64 -2.24
C ILE A 84 -21.70 12.67 -3.33
N ARG A 85 -22.67 12.79 -4.24
CA ARG A 85 -22.69 13.85 -5.24
C ARG A 85 -23.50 15.03 -4.73
N GLY A 86 -23.05 16.26 -5.06
CA GLY A 86 -23.76 17.49 -4.76
C GLY A 86 -23.69 17.94 -3.29
N ALA A 87 -22.80 17.35 -2.48
CA ALA A 87 -22.52 17.85 -1.15
C ALA A 87 -21.47 18.96 -1.20
N GLU A 88 -21.68 20.01 -0.39
CA GLU A 88 -20.76 21.13 -0.25
C GLU A 88 -19.86 20.95 0.98
N GLU A 89 -18.72 21.64 1.00
CA GLU A 89 -17.82 21.64 2.14
C GLU A 89 -18.54 22.20 3.38
N GLY A 90 -18.64 21.41 4.44
CA GLY A 90 -19.32 21.77 5.69
C GLY A 90 -20.69 21.13 5.90
N ASP A 91 -21.28 20.47 4.92
CA ASP A 91 -22.55 19.75 5.07
C ASP A 91 -22.41 18.62 6.10
N PHE A 92 -21.29 17.90 6.04
CA PHE A 92 -20.97 16.82 6.96
C PHE A 92 -19.78 17.19 7.85
N SER A 93 -19.85 16.70 9.09
CA SER A 93 -18.74 16.85 10.05
C SER A 93 -18.44 15.52 10.71
N VAL A 94 -17.17 15.32 11.05
CA VAL A 94 -16.75 14.12 11.81
C VAL A 94 -17.48 14.09 13.15
N GLY A 95 -18.09 12.94 13.44
CA GLY A 95 -18.92 12.75 14.65
C GLY A 95 -20.42 12.83 14.38
N ASP A 96 -20.85 13.35 13.25
CA ASP A 96 -22.27 13.40 12.89
C ASP A 96 -22.87 12.00 12.74
N SER A 97 -24.14 11.87 13.08
CA SER A 97 -24.92 10.67 12.79
C SER A 97 -25.78 10.94 11.56
N ILE A 98 -25.74 10.02 10.61
CA ILE A 98 -26.50 10.12 9.37
C ILE A 98 -27.50 8.98 9.26
N VAL A 99 -28.62 9.28 8.60
CA VAL A 99 -29.59 8.30 8.13
C VAL A 99 -29.79 8.53 6.64
N CYS A 100 -29.62 7.50 5.84
CA CYS A 100 -29.82 7.56 4.39
C CYS A 100 -30.39 6.24 3.89
N THR A 101 -30.86 6.21 2.63
CA THR A 101 -31.32 5.01 1.94
C THR A 101 -30.48 4.80 0.68
N GLY A 102 -30.17 3.54 0.38
CA GLY A 102 -29.43 3.22 -0.83
C GLY A 102 -28.92 1.78 -0.87
N ASP A 103 -28.24 1.46 -1.95
CA ASP A 103 -27.69 0.13 -2.22
C ASP A 103 -26.29 0.01 -1.62
N LEU A 104 -26.08 -0.98 -0.75
CA LEU A 104 -24.77 -1.29 -0.18
C LEU A 104 -24.14 -2.43 -0.97
N GLU A 105 -23.07 -2.09 -1.69
CA GLU A 105 -22.24 -3.05 -2.40
C GLU A 105 -21.11 -3.56 -1.49
N HIS A 106 -20.80 -4.84 -1.59
CA HIS A 106 -19.75 -5.45 -0.78
C HIS A 106 -18.36 -5.17 -1.35
N ILE A 107 -17.44 -4.68 -0.53
CA ILE A 107 -16.06 -4.42 -0.93
C ILE A 107 -15.25 -5.72 -0.86
N LYS A 108 -14.56 -6.06 -1.94
CA LYS A 108 -13.61 -7.18 -1.97
C LYS A 108 -12.34 -6.79 -1.20
N LEU A 109 -12.00 -7.51 -0.14
CA LEU A 109 -10.75 -7.31 0.61
C LEU A 109 -9.51 -7.74 -0.17
N PHE A 110 -9.66 -8.73 -1.04
CA PHE A 110 -8.60 -9.20 -1.93
C PHE A 110 -9.00 -8.89 -3.36
N GLU A 111 -8.25 -8.06 -4.00
CA GLU A 111 -8.45 -7.67 -5.39
C GLU A 111 -7.12 -7.81 -6.13
N ILE A 112 -7.13 -8.60 -7.22
CA ILE A 112 -5.95 -8.89 -8.07
C ILE A 112 -4.72 -9.31 -7.23
N GLY A 113 -4.93 -10.22 -6.26
CA GLY A 113 -3.84 -10.66 -5.37
C GLY A 113 -3.34 -9.62 -4.37
N LYS A 114 -3.94 -8.43 -4.32
CA LYS A 114 -3.64 -7.36 -3.38
C LYS A 114 -4.64 -7.35 -2.24
N PHE A 115 -4.13 -7.34 -1.02
CA PHE A 115 -4.95 -7.16 0.18
C PHE A 115 -5.18 -5.67 0.45
N ASN A 116 -6.43 -5.25 0.51
CA ASN A 116 -6.78 -3.88 0.86
C ASN A 116 -6.74 -3.69 2.39
N SER A 117 -5.55 -3.40 2.88
CA SER A 117 -5.29 -3.26 4.33
C SER A 117 -6.00 -2.05 4.94
N THR A 118 -6.31 -1.02 4.16
CA THR A 118 -7.01 0.17 4.64
C THR A 118 -8.46 -0.16 4.97
N TYR A 119 -9.17 -0.84 4.08
CA TYR A 119 -10.55 -1.27 4.34
C TYR A 119 -10.61 -2.25 5.52
N TYR A 120 -9.69 -3.22 5.57
CA TYR A 120 -9.64 -4.15 6.69
C TYR A 120 -9.40 -3.47 8.04
N ARG A 121 -8.40 -2.59 8.12
CA ARG A 121 -8.04 -1.87 9.34
C ARG A 121 -9.17 -0.95 9.82
N ASN A 122 -9.83 -0.29 8.89
CA ASN A 122 -10.94 0.61 9.17
C ASN A 122 -12.28 -0.12 9.32
N LYS A 123 -12.29 -1.46 9.20
CA LYS A 123 -13.48 -2.32 9.25
C LYS A 123 -14.56 -1.92 8.25
N VAL A 124 -14.15 -1.47 7.08
CA VAL A 124 -15.03 -1.08 5.98
C VAL A 124 -15.29 -2.29 5.11
N ALA A 125 -16.55 -2.71 5.03
CA ALA A 125 -16.98 -3.87 4.26
C ALA A 125 -17.88 -3.49 3.09
N TYR A 126 -18.41 -2.27 3.07
CA TYR A 126 -19.38 -1.82 2.09
C TYR A 126 -19.01 -0.50 1.46
N GLN A 127 -19.49 -0.29 0.25
CA GLN A 127 -19.47 1.00 -0.44
C GLN A 127 -20.86 1.34 -0.96
N MET A 128 -21.15 2.64 -1.10
CA MET A 128 -22.39 3.15 -1.63
C MET A 128 -22.14 4.45 -2.39
N HIS A 129 -22.90 4.67 -3.45
CA HIS A 129 -23.02 5.95 -4.13
C HIS A 129 -24.40 6.54 -3.84
N ALA A 130 -24.45 7.80 -3.41
CA ALA A 130 -25.69 8.44 -3.04
C ALA A 130 -25.70 9.93 -3.41
N ASP A 131 -26.92 10.49 -3.52
CA ASP A 131 -27.12 11.92 -3.66
C ASP A 131 -27.42 12.56 -2.29
N ILE A 132 -26.96 13.79 -2.06
CA ILE A 132 -27.14 14.50 -0.79
C ILE A 132 -28.60 14.57 -0.32
N SER A 133 -29.55 14.58 -1.25
CA SER A 133 -30.99 14.66 -0.97
C SER A 133 -31.54 13.49 -0.15
N THR A 134 -30.83 12.36 -0.10
CA THR A 134 -31.24 11.14 0.62
C THR A 134 -30.82 11.13 2.09
N PHE A 135 -30.07 12.15 2.54
CA PHE A 135 -29.48 12.18 3.88
C PHE A 135 -30.29 12.99 4.88
N THR A 136 -30.46 12.40 6.06
CA THR A 136 -30.85 13.11 7.28
C THR A 136 -29.65 13.15 8.21
N ILE A 137 -29.19 14.37 8.54
CA ILE A 137 -27.97 14.59 9.32
C ILE A 137 -28.35 15.05 10.72
N VAL A 138 -27.82 14.36 11.73
CA VAL A 138 -27.91 14.74 13.14
C VAL A 138 -26.52 15.10 13.63
N LYS A 139 -26.30 16.35 13.95
CA LYS A 139 -24.99 16.83 14.42
C LYS A 139 -24.57 16.09 15.70
N GLY A 140 -23.34 15.59 15.71
CA GLY A 140 -22.75 14.80 16.78
C GLY A 140 -21.42 15.37 17.26
N ASN A 141 -20.84 14.72 18.25
CA ASN A 141 -19.52 15.10 18.77
C ASN A 141 -18.44 14.13 18.26
N PRO A 142 -17.30 14.64 17.80
CA PRO A 142 -16.17 13.81 17.40
C PRO A 142 -15.58 13.04 18.61
N HIS A 143 -14.92 11.90 18.34
CA HIS A 143 -14.14 11.18 19.35
C HIS A 143 -12.87 11.96 19.72
N LEU A 144 -12.23 11.58 20.83
CA LEU A 144 -11.04 12.28 21.35
C LEU A 144 -9.87 12.28 20.33
N ASP A 145 -9.66 11.19 19.62
CA ASP A 145 -8.62 11.09 18.59
C ASP A 145 -8.95 11.95 17.37
N GLU A 146 -10.21 11.98 16.95
CA GLU A 146 -10.71 12.81 15.84
C GLU A 146 -10.56 14.30 16.20
N SER A 147 -11.00 14.68 17.41
CA SER A 147 -10.84 16.05 17.93
C SER A 147 -9.37 16.46 18.03
N ALA A 148 -8.51 15.55 18.51
CA ALA A 148 -7.08 15.81 18.63
C ALA A 148 -6.43 16.00 17.25
N ARG A 149 -6.76 15.14 16.28
CA ARG A 149 -6.28 15.26 14.89
C ARG A 149 -6.74 16.56 14.23
N ALA A 150 -8.03 16.90 14.36
CA ALA A 150 -8.58 18.14 13.83
C ALA A 150 -7.88 19.38 14.40
N LYS A 151 -7.64 19.38 15.73
CA LYS A 151 -6.95 20.51 16.38
C LYS A 151 -5.47 20.60 15.97
N ILE A 152 -4.79 19.47 15.80
CA ILE A 152 -3.41 19.42 15.28
C ILE A 152 -3.38 20.00 13.86
N LYS A 153 -4.31 19.57 12.99
CA LYS A 153 -4.43 20.06 11.61
C LYS A 153 -4.63 21.57 11.57
N GLU A 154 -5.60 22.09 12.32
CA GLU A 154 -5.92 23.52 12.42
C GLU A 154 -4.67 24.34 12.80
N ILE A 155 -3.98 23.96 13.89
CA ILE A 155 -2.78 24.67 14.36
C ILE A 155 -1.65 24.63 13.31
N LEU A 156 -1.48 23.51 12.60
CA LEU A 156 -0.45 23.41 11.56
C LEU A 156 -0.77 24.31 10.37
N LEU A 157 -2.02 24.29 9.86
CA LEU A 157 -2.44 25.11 8.73
C LEU A 157 -2.39 26.61 9.02
N GLU A 158 -2.67 27.01 10.26
CA GLU A 158 -2.57 28.42 10.66
C GLU A 158 -1.11 28.92 10.75
N ASN A 159 -0.14 28.05 10.97
CA ASN A 159 1.23 28.43 11.31
C ASN A 159 2.30 27.96 10.32
N MET A 160 1.95 27.11 9.35
CA MET A 160 2.85 26.60 8.31
C MET A 160 2.21 26.75 6.94
N SER A 161 2.99 26.65 5.87
CA SER A 161 2.46 26.52 4.51
C SER A 161 1.70 25.21 4.36
N GLU A 162 0.68 25.17 3.52
CA GLU A 162 -0.20 24.02 3.30
C GLU A 162 0.59 22.73 3.01
N LYS A 163 1.57 22.80 2.10
CA LYS A 163 2.44 21.65 1.76
C LYS A 163 3.20 21.10 2.98
N THR A 164 3.80 21.96 3.78
CA THR A 164 4.58 21.53 4.96
C THR A 164 3.68 21.16 6.12
N ALA A 165 2.52 21.78 6.26
CA ALA A 165 1.50 21.43 7.24
C ALA A 165 0.99 20.00 7.00
N GLY A 166 0.70 19.63 5.75
CA GLY A 166 0.31 18.27 5.37
C GLY A 166 1.37 17.23 5.74
N VAL A 167 2.65 17.50 5.44
CA VAL A 167 3.76 16.61 5.83
C VAL A 167 3.89 16.51 7.36
N ALA A 168 3.84 17.64 8.07
CA ALA A 168 3.92 17.66 9.54
C ALA A 168 2.74 16.91 10.18
N TYR A 169 1.54 17.09 9.64
CA TYR A 169 0.35 16.36 10.07
C TYR A 169 0.51 14.85 9.90
N ALA A 170 0.94 14.42 8.71
CA ALA A 170 1.19 13.01 8.43
C ALA A 170 2.23 12.38 9.37
N VAL A 171 3.32 13.10 9.65
CA VAL A 171 4.39 12.69 10.56
C VAL A 171 3.90 12.58 12.01
N LEU A 172 3.00 13.46 12.45
CA LEU A 172 2.48 13.48 13.82
C LEU A 172 1.34 12.48 14.04
N THR A 173 0.45 12.28 13.05
CA THR A 173 -0.80 11.55 13.22
C THR A 173 -0.91 10.28 12.39
N GLY A 174 -0.12 10.18 11.31
CA GLY A 174 -0.21 9.09 10.33
C GLY A 174 -1.22 9.32 9.21
N GLY A 175 -1.97 10.44 9.23
CA GLY A 175 -2.90 10.82 8.15
C GLY A 175 -2.14 11.24 6.90
N LYS A 176 -2.36 10.54 5.78
CA LYS A 176 -1.62 10.77 4.53
C LYS A 176 -2.39 11.60 3.51
N ASP A 177 -3.67 11.73 3.73
CA ASP A 177 -4.63 12.31 2.79
C ASP A 177 -4.38 13.82 2.58
N GLU A 178 -3.69 14.45 3.52
CA GLU A 178 -3.29 15.86 3.50
C GLU A 178 -1.95 16.13 2.79
N ILE A 179 -1.27 15.09 2.29
CA ILE A 179 0.04 15.26 1.65
C ILE A 179 -0.17 15.58 0.16
N ASP A 180 0.38 16.71 -0.26
CA ASP A 180 0.47 17.06 -1.68
C ASP A 180 1.07 15.91 -2.51
N SER A 181 0.43 15.56 -3.63
CA SER A 181 0.83 14.44 -4.48
C SER A 181 2.27 14.59 -5.00
N GLU A 182 2.67 15.82 -5.37
CA GLU A 182 4.04 16.12 -5.82
C GLU A 182 5.06 15.83 -4.72
N VAL A 183 4.77 16.25 -3.48
CA VAL A 183 5.64 16.00 -2.32
C VAL A 183 5.77 14.51 -2.06
N ASN A 184 4.65 13.78 -2.08
CA ASN A 184 4.64 12.33 -1.89
C ASN A 184 5.50 11.62 -2.95
N ASP A 185 5.41 12.03 -4.21
CA ASP A 185 6.19 11.45 -5.31
C ASP A 185 7.68 11.78 -5.20
N VAL A 186 8.04 12.96 -4.75
CA VAL A 186 9.42 13.34 -4.45
C VAL A 186 9.99 12.46 -3.34
N TYR A 187 9.28 12.28 -2.23
CA TYR A 187 9.72 11.44 -1.11
C TYR A 187 9.82 9.96 -1.50
N ARG A 188 8.87 9.47 -2.31
CA ARG A 188 8.90 8.11 -2.87
C ARG A 188 10.10 7.93 -3.80
N SER A 189 10.32 8.87 -4.70
CA SER A 189 11.42 8.84 -5.66
C SER A 189 12.80 8.93 -5.00
N ALA A 190 12.93 9.67 -3.91
CA ALA A 190 14.14 9.72 -3.09
C ALA A 190 14.33 8.48 -2.20
N GLY A 191 13.30 7.60 -2.05
CA GLY A 191 13.31 6.42 -1.20
C GLY A 191 13.15 6.72 0.30
N ILE A 192 12.56 7.86 0.65
CA ILE A 192 12.36 8.33 2.02
C ILE A 192 10.89 8.44 2.43
N VAL A 193 9.96 7.91 1.63
CA VAL A 193 8.51 7.92 1.91
C VAL A 193 8.15 7.36 3.29
N HIS A 194 8.99 6.49 3.86
CA HIS A 194 8.80 5.93 5.20
C HIS A 194 8.95 6.97 6.33
N LEU A 195 9.45 8.18 6.06
CA LEU A 195 9.53 9.27 7.03
C LEU A 195 8.21 10.02 7.17
N ILE A 196 7.42 10.14 6.10
CA ILE A 196 6.08 10.73 6.15
C ILE A 196 5.00 9.72 6.56
N THR A 197 5.36 8.45 6.64
CA THR A 197 4.52 7.39 7.20
C THR A 197 4.98 7.09 8.61
N VAL A 198 4.08 7.13 9.59
CA VAL A 198 4.47 6.83 10.97
C VAL A 198 5.07 5.44 11.06
N SER A 199 6.28 5.37 11.57
CA SER A 199 7.14 4.19 11.56
C SER A 199 7.74 3.92 12.94
N GLY A 200 8.49 2.82 13.05
CA GLY A 200 9.25 2.50 14.26
C GLY A 200 10.27 3.57 14.69
N LEU A 201 10.76 4.40 13.75
CA LEU A 201 11.66 5.51 14.07
C LEU A 201 10.96 6.56 14.92
N HIS A 202 9.72 6.92 14.60
CA HIS A 202 8.91 7.89 15.37
C HIS A 202 8.73 7.41 16.82
N ILE A 203 8.34 6.15 17.01
CA ILE A 203 8.20 5.53 18.35
C ILE A 203 9.53 5.56 19.11
N THR A 204 10.62 5.23 18.43
CA THR A 204 11.97 5.21 19.04
C THR A 204 12.42 6.62 19.47
N PHE A 205 12.23 7.61 18.62
CA PHE A 205 12.60 9.00 18.92
C PHE A 205 11.71 9.59 20.02
N LEU A 206 10.40 9.32 19.96
CA LEU A 206 9.46 9.75 21.01
C LEU A 206 9.80 9.11 22.36
N SER A 207 9.99 7.80 22.41
CA SER A 207 10.34 7.10 23.63
C SER A 207 11.71 7.55 24.18
N GLY A 208 12.68 7.79 23.29
CA GLY A 208 13.98 8.32 23.66
C GLY A 208 13.92 9.72 24.26
N LEU A 209 13.12 10.61 23.67
CA LEU A 209 12.87 11.97 24.19
C LEU A 209 12.27 11.92 25.59
N ILE A 210 11.20 11.13 25.76
CA ILE A 210 10.52 11.01 27.06
C ILE A 210 11.45 10.41 28.12
N ALA A 211 12.17 9.34 27.78
CA ALA A 211 13.13 8.70 28.67
C ALA A 211 14.24 9.69 29.11
N TRP A 212 14.72 10.53 28.18
CA TRP A 212 15.73 11.55 28.46
C TRP A 212 15.19 12.61 29.44
N ILE A 213 13.96 13.11 29.23
CA ILE A 213 13.31 14.09 30.12
C ILE A 213 13.13 13.48 31.53
N LEU A 214 12.55 12.28 31.62
CA LEU A 214 12.29 11.61 32.89
C LEU A 214 13.57 11.25 33.65
N LYS A 215 14.64 10.90 32.93
CA LYS A 215 15.98 10.71 33.53
C LYS A 215 16.52 12.00 34.13
N LYS A 216 16.37 13.15 33.46
CA LYS A 216 16.76 14.46 34.02
C LYS A 216 15.96 14.81 35.29
N LEU A 217 14.67 14.47 35.32
CA LEU A 217 13.79 14.66 36.44
C LEU A 217 14.01 13.61 37.57
N ARG A 218 14.97 12.68 37.39
CA ARG A 218 15.31 11.61 38.35
C ARG A 218 14.10 10.76 38.75
N VAL A 219 13.17 10.52 37.82
CA VAL A 219 11.96 9.74 38.04
C VAL A 219 12.32 8.26 38.30
N ASN A 220 11.60 7.60 39.22
CA ASN A 220 11.76 6.18 39.50
C ASN A 220 11.52 5.33 38.22
N ARG A 221 12.29 4.24 38.07
CA ARG A 221 12.22 3.36 36.90
C ARG A 221 10.83 2.76 36.61
N PHE A 222 10.05 2.47 37.65
CA PHE A 222 8.68 1.96 37.50
C PHE A 222 7.74 3.05 36.97
N VAL A 223 7.82 4.26 37.53
CA VAL A 223 7.05 5.43 37.06
C VAL A 223 7.46 5.81 35.63
N ASN A 224 8.76 5.79 35.34
CA ASN A 224 9.29 6.01 34.00
C ASN A 224 8.68 5.00 32.99
N PHE A 225 8.68 3.71 33.30
CA PHE A 225 8.05 2.67 32.50
C PHE A 225 6.56 2.94 32.28
N SER A 226 5.81 3.27 33.31
CA SER A 226 4.38 3.55 33.22
C SER A 226 4.08 4.75 32.33
N ILE A 227 4.80 5.86 32.50
CA ILE A 227 4.63 7.07 31.70
C ILE A 227 4.94 6.80 30.23
N ILE A 228 6.08 6.18 29.93
CA ILE A 228 6.45 5.85 28.54
C ILE A 228 5.40 4.93 27.93
N THR A 229 4.97 3.90 28.63
CA THR A 229 3.95 2.96 28.13
C THR A 229 2.64 3.66 27.80
N ILE A 230 2.14 4.51 28.69
CA ILE A 230 0.90 5.27 28.48
C ILE A 230 1.05 6.19 27.24
N ILE A 231 2.14 6.93 27.15
CA ILE A 231 2.34 7.86 26.03
C ILE A 231 2.47 7.10 24.69
N LEU A 232 3.18 5.97 24.65
CA LEU A 232 3.30 5.16 23.44
C LEU A 232 1.95 4.56 23.01
N LEU A 233 1.11 4.14 23.96
CA LEU A 233 -0.24 3.64 23.68
C LEU A 233 -1.15 4.78 23.18
N LEU A 234 -1.11 5.96 23.79
CA LEU A 234 -1.86 7.14 23.33
C LEU A 234 -1.41 7.57 21.94
N TYR A 235 -0.12 7.60 21.68
CA TYR A 235 0.40 7.92 20.34
C TYR A 235 -0.02 6.87 19.32
N SER A 236 0.01 5.58 19.66
CA SER A 236 -0.50 4.51 18.79
C SER A 236 -1.98 4.65 18.48
N TYR A 237 -2.78 5.09 19.46
CA TYR A 237 -4.20 5.38 19.28
C TYR A 237 -4.43 6.55 18.31
N ILE A 238 -3.71 7.66 18.48
CA ILE A 238 -3.74 8.80 17.55
C ILE A 238 -3.32 8.37 16.13
N CYS A 239 -2.36 7.45 15.98
CA CYS A 239 -1.92 6.92 14.68
C CYS A 239 -2.82 5.79 14.12
N GLY A 240 -4.00 5.55 14.70
CA GLY A 240 -4.94 4.53 14.23
C GLY A 240 -4.39 3.09 14.29
N PHE A 241 -3.50 2.79 15.23
CA PHE A 241 -2.89 1.47 15.42
C PHE A 241 -2.29 0.86 14.14
N ALA A 242 -1.67 1.68 13.28
CA ALA A 242 -0.99 1.17 12.10
C ALA A 242 -0.01 0.03 12.46
N PRO A 243 0.12 -1.05 11.64
CA PRO A 243 0.90 -2.25 12.01
C PRO A 243 2.35 -1.98 12.38
N SER A 244 2.99 -1.02 11.71
CA SER A 244 4.37 -0.58 12.01
C SER A 244 4.48 0.10 13.37
N VAL A 245 3.44 0.87 13.75
CA VAL A 245 3.36 1.58 15.04
C VAL A 245 3.11 0.59 16.17
N VAL A 246 2.14 -0.31 16.00
CA VAL A 246 1.82 -1.37 16.98
C VAL A 246 3.05 -2.21 17.31
N ARG A 247 3.75 -2.70 16.25
CA ARG A 247 5.00 -3.45 16.44
C ARG A 247 6.01 -2.65 17.26
N ALA A 248 6.28 -1.41 16.88
CA ALA A 248 7.29 -0.59 17.53
C ALA A 248 6.90 -0.24 18.97
N THR A 249 5.61 -0.02 19.24
CA THR A 249 5.08 0.20 20.58
C THR A 249 5.28 -1.02 21.48
N ILE A 250 4.93 -2.22 21.01
CA ILE A 250 5.14 -3.46 21.78
C ILE A 250 6.64 -3.66 22.05
N MET A 251 7.49 -3.49 21.03
CA MET A 251 8.94 -3.61 21.20
C MET A 251 9.51 -2.56 22.16
N GLY A 252 9.01 -1.32 22.10
CA GLY A 252 9.36 -0.24 23.02
C GLY A 252 8.96 -0.54 24.46
N ILE A 253 7.76 -1.12 24.66
CA ILE A 253 7.30 -1.57 25.99
C ILE A 253 8.22 -2.70 26.50
N CYS A 254 8.54 -3.71 25.67
CA CYS A 254 9.46 -4.79 26.02
C CYS A 254 10.85 -4.26 26.39
N PHE A 255 11.36 -3.28 25.64
CA PHE A 255 12.64 -2.64 25.94
C PHE A 255 12.62 -1.93 27.29
N ASN A 256 11.61 -1.08 27.56
CA ASN A 256 11.49 -0.39 28.84
C ASN A 256 11.27 -1.35 30.00
N LEU A 257 10.52 -2.44 29.78
CA LEU A 257 10.32 -3.50 30.77
C LEU A 257 11.64 -4.20 31.14
N SER A 258 12.52 -4.44 30.15
CA SER A 258 13.85 -5.01 30.39
C SER A 258 14.69 -4.14 31.33
N LEU A 259 14.60 -2.80 31.16
CA LEU A 259 15.28 -1.83 32.03
C LEU A 259 14.75 -1.85 33.48
N VAL A 260 13.43 -2.03 33.66
CA VAL A 260 12.81 -2.15 35.00
C VAL A 260 13.33 -3.36 35.75
N PHE A 261 13.40 -4.51 35.07
CA PHE A 261 13.84 -5.76 35.66
C PHE A 261 15.36 -5.98 35.64
N GLY A 262 16.12 -5.06 35.06
CA GLY A 262 17.58 -5.20 34.92
C GLY A 262 18.00 -6.39 34.07
N ARG A 263 17.18 -6.74 33.07
CA ARG A 263 17.44 -7.83 32.11
C ARG A 263 17.99 -7.30 30.81
N GLU A 264 18.80 -8.10 30.13
CA GLU A 264 19.24 -7.78 28.77
C GLU A 264 18.05 -7.82 27.80
N TYR A 265 17.97 -6.82 26.93
CA TYR A 265 16.95 -6.74 25.90
C TYR A 265 17.33 -7.61 24.71
N ASP A 266 16.45 -8.55 24.35
CA ASP A 266 16.56 -9.34 23.12
C ASP A 266 15.55 -8.82 22.10
N GLY A 267 16.09 -8.18 21.05
CA GLY A 267 15.29 -7.57 19.99
C GLY A 267 14.52 -8.58 19.14
N LEU A 268 15.09 -9.76 18.85
CA LEU A 268 14.42 -10.80 18.05
C LEU A 268 13.27 -11.44 18.81
N ASN A 269 13.45 -11.72 20.10
CA ASN A 269 12.36 -12.21 20.95
C ASN A 269 11.24 -11.16 21.06
N SER A 270 11.61 -9.89 21.23
CA SER A 270 10.65 -8.79 21.29
C SER A 270 9.87 -8.60 19.98
N LEU A 271 10.54 -8.73 18.83
CA LEU A 271 9.92 -8.73 17.50
C LEU A 271 8.94 -9.90 17.34
N SER A 272 9.32 -11.09 17.82
CA SER A 272 8.47 -12.29 17.79
C SER A 272 7.21 -12.11 18.65
N VAL A 273 7.35 -11.57 19.87
CA VAL A 273 6.21 -11.25 20.74
C VAL A 273 5.27 -10.24 20.07
N ALA A 274 5.83 -9.18 19.47
CA ALA A 274 5.03 -8.19 18.75
C ALA A 274 4.27 -8.84 17.59
N GLY A 275 4.89 -9.72 16.82
CA GLY A 275 4.26 -10.45 15.72
C GLY A 275 3.12 -11.35 16.18
N ILE A 276 3.36 -12.15 17.22
CA ILE A 276 2.35 -13.03 17.79
C ILE A 276 1.14 -12.23 18.27
N LEU A 277 1.36 -11.19 19.08
CA LEU A 277 0.27 -10.36 19.61
C LEU A 277 -0.52 -9.66 18.50
N THR A 278 0.15 -9.10 17.50
CA THR A 278 -0.51 -8.44 16.37
C THR A 278 -1.38 -9.44 15.60
N LEU A 279 -0.87 -10.62 15.28
CA LEU A 279 -1.60 -11.63 14.51
C LEU A 279 -2.70 -12.34 15.31
N LEU A 280 -2.60 -12.40 16.63
CA LEU A 280 -3.69 -12.89 17.48
C LEU A 280 -4.87 -11.90 17.51
N ILE A 281 -4.59 -10.60 17.51
CA ILE A 281 -5.64 -9.57 17.51
C ILE A 281 -6.24 -9.39 16.11
N SER A 282 -5.39 -9.43 15.07
CA SER A 282 -5.76 -9.08 13.70
C SER A 282 -5.02 -9.98 12.69
N PRO A 283 -5.51 -11.21 12.43
CA PRO A 283 -4.81 -12.23 11.64
C PRO A 283 -4.55 -11.82 10.19
N LEU A 284 -5.51 -11.11 9.56
CA LEU A 284 -5.38 -10.67 8.17
C LEU A 284 -4.31 -9.58 7.98
N THR A 285 -3.83 -8.96 9.06
CA THR A 285 -2.67 -8.05 9.03
C THR A 285 -1.41 -8.72 8.47
N ALA A 286 -1.32 -10.05 8.47
CA ALA A 286 -0.22 -10.77 7.81
C ALA A 286 -0.11 -10.45 6.31
N TYR A 287 -1.20 -10.09 5.65
CA TYR A 287 -1.25 -9.70 4.24
C TYR A 287 -0.97 -8.21 4.02
N ASP A 288 -0.96 -7.40 5.08
CA ASP A 288 -0.65 -5.97 5.01
C ASP A 288 0.81 -5.75 4.61
N VAL A 289 1.03 -4.98 3.55
CA VAL A 289 2.37 -4.65 3.02
C VAL A 289 3.22 -3.94 4.07
N GLY A 290 2.61 -3.03 4.84
CA GLY A 290 3.29 -2.31 5.91
C GLY A 290 3.74 -3.23 7.04
N PHE A 291 2.93 -4.24 7.39
CA PHE A 291 3.33 -5.30 8.33
C PHE A 291 4.52 -6.09 7.78
N GLN A 292 4.41 -6.63 6.57
CA GLN A 292 5.44 -7.47 5.96
C GLN A 292 6.77 -6.72 5.84
N MET A 293 6.77 -5.53 5.22
CA MET A 293 7.98 -4.70 5.08
C MET A 293 8.58 -4.32 6.42
N SER A 294 7.74 -3.99 7.40
CA SER A 294 8.16 -3.54 8.72
C SER A 294 8.87 -4.66 9.50
N TYR A 295 8.33 -5.88 9.50
CA TYR A 295 8.94 -7.05 10.16
C TYR A 295 10.18 -7.55 9.43
N ALA A 296 10.16 -7.56 8.10
CA ALA A 296 11.30 -7.91 7.28
C ALA A 296 12.47 -6.95 7.49
N CYS A 297 12.22 -5.65 7.45
CA CYS A 297 13.22 -4.61 7.68
C CYS A 297 13.90 -4.78 9.05
N VAL A 298 13.11 -4.83 10.13
CA VAL A 298 13.66 -4.88 11.49
C VAL A 298 14.36 -6.21 11.77
N GLY A 299 13.80 -7.33 11.32
CA GLY A 299 14.45 -8.63 11.43
C GLY A 299 15.81 -8.65 10.74
N THR A 300 15.89 -8.10 9.54
CA THR A 300 17.15 -8.01 8.79
C THR A 300 18.15 -7.06 9.46
N ILE A 301 17.72 -5.91 9.95
CA ILE A 301 18.58 -4.99 10.72
C ILE A 301 19.18 -5.71 11.92
N MET A 302 18.39 -6.45 12.70
CA MET A 302 18.88 -7.16 13.88
C MET A 302 19.89 -8.26 13.56
N LEU A 303 19.72 -8.96 12.44
CA LEU A 303 20.59 -10.06 12.03
C LEU A 303 21.88 -9.59 11.36
N ILE A 304 21.81 -8.58 10.50
CA ILE A 304 22.87 -8.24 9.54
C ILE A 304 23.68 -7.00 9.95
N THR A 305 23.10 -6.06 10.72
CA THR A 305 23.78 -4.76 11.00
C THR A 305 25.13 -4.94 11.67
N ARG A 306 25.25 -5.84 12.67
CA ARG A 306 26.52 -6.00 13.40
C ARG A 306 27.65 -6.50 12.50
N PRO A 307 27.52 -7.64 11.77
CA PRO A 307 28.57 -8.10 10.88
C PRO A 307 28.86 -7.12 9.73
N MET A 308 27.84 -6.41 9.22
CA MET A 308 28.01 -5.38 8.20
C MET A 308 28.80 -4.17 8.72
N ALA A 309 28.49 -3.72 9.92
CA ALA A 309 29.21 -2.61 10.55
C ALA A 309 30.70 -2.97 10.79
N GLU A 310 31.01 -4.21 11.18
CA GLU A 310 32.38 -4.70 11.33
C GLU A 310 33.13 -4.71 10.00
N LEU A 311 32.46 -5.02 8.90
CA LEU A 311 33.01 -4.93 7.56
C LEU A 311 33.34 -3.47 7.18
N PHE A 312 32.38 -2.55 7.39
CA PHE A 312 32.54 -1.14 7.02
C PHE A 312 33.56 -0.40 7.89
N ARG A 313 33.74 -0.79 9.15
CA ARG A 313 34.77 -0.23 10.06
C ARG A 313 36.19 -0.37 9.56
N LYS A 314 36.44 -1.25 8.60
CA LYS A 314 37.76 -1.36 7.95
C LYS A 314 38.12 -0.15 7.10
N PHE A 315 37.10 0.62 6.66
CA PHE A 315 37.25 1.71 5.70
C PHE A 315 36.66 3.03 6.20
N LEU A 316 35.77 2.98 7.22
CA LEU A 316 34.98 4.13 7.67
C LEU A 316 35.04 4.33 9.18
N PRO A 317 34.88 5.58 9.68
CA PRO A 317 34.74 5.85 11.10
C PRO A 317 33.57 5.06 11.71
N ARG A 318 33.70 4.70 13.00
CA ARG A 318 32.76 3.81 13.70
C ARG A 318 31.30 4.27 13.63
N SER A 319 31.03 5.57 13.75
CA SER A 319 29.69 6.14 13.67
C SER A 319 29.08 5.99 12.28
N VAL A 320 29.84 6.36 11.24
CA VAL A 320 29.40 6.27 9.84
C VAL A 320 29.19 4.82 9.42
N ALA A 321 30.11 3.92 9.79
CA ALA A 321 30.02 2.50 9.51
C ALA A 321 28.74 1.88 10.13
N GLY A 322 28.38 2.28 11.35
CA GLY A 322 27.15 1.80 12.00
C GLY A 322 25.89 2.27 11.29
N THR A 323 25.78 3.56 10.99
CA THR A 323 24.60 4.13 10.32
C THR A 323 24.45 3.58 8.89
N LEU A 324 25.56 3.48 8.16
CA LEU A 324 25.56 2.89 6.83
C LEU A 324 25.14 1.40 6.86
N ALA A 325 25.62 0.65 7.84
CA ALA A 325 25.25 -0.76 8.01
C ALA A 325 23.76 -0.95 8.29
N VAL A 326 23.15 -0.08 9.11
CA VAL A 326 21.70 -0.08 9.35
C VAL A 326 20.94 0.22 8.06
N SER A 327 21.34 1.24 7.30
CA SER A 327 20.70 1.63 6.05
C SER A 327 20.76 0.50 5.01
N VAL A 328 21.93 -0.11 4.83
CA VAL A 328 22.10 -1.24 3.88
C VAL A 328 21.32 -2.47 4.33
N ALA A 329 21.35 -2.82 5.62
CA ALA A 329 20.59 -3.94 6.17
C ALA A 329 19.08 -3.74 5.98
N ALA A 330 18.59 -2.53 6.20
CA ALA A 330 17.18 -2.17 5.94
C ALA A 330 16.81 -2.39 4.47
N GLN A 331 17.65 -1.90 3.54
CA GLN A 331 17.41 -2.07 2.09
C GLN A 331 17.38 -3.55 1.70
N ILE A 332 18.33 -4.36 2.18
CA ILE A 332 18.34 -5.81 1.94
C ILE A 332 17.02 -6.45 2.39
N GLY A 333 16.50 -6.04 3.55
CA GLY A 333 15.26 -6.58 4.09
C GLY A 333 14.01 -6.19 3.32
N VAL A 334 13.99 -4.98 2.76
CA VAL A 334 12.79 -4.42 2.11
C VAL A 334 12.78 -4.67 0.60
N LEU A 335 13.95 -4.84 -0.04
CA LEU A 335 14.09 -4.94 -1.49
C LEU A 335 13.16 -5.97 -2.16
N PRO A 336 12.97 -7.20 -1.66
CA PRO A 336 12.05 -8.16 -2.28
C PRO A 336 10.60 -7.68 -2.27
N PHE A 337 10.19 -6.99 -1.20
CA PHE A 337 8.84 -6.44 -1.08
C PHE A 337 8.66 -5.19 -1.95
N LEU A 338 9.70 -4.34 -2.08
CA LEU A 338 9.69 -3.22 -3.02
C LEU A 338 9.51 -3.71 -4.47
N ALA A 339 10.17 -4.82 -4.84
CA ALA A 339 10.01 -5.41 -6.15
C ALA A 339 8.56 -5.88 -6.39
N SER A 340 7.92 -6.48 -5.38
CA SER A 340 6.57 -7.02 -5.52
C SER A 340 5.47 -5.95 -5.53
N PHE A 341 5.66 -4.86 -4.75
CA PHE A 341 4.56 -3.91 -4.52
C PHE A 341 4.79 -2.54 -5.17
N PHE A 342 6.02 -2.13 -5.44
CA PHE A 342 6.33 -0.79 -5.92
C PHE A 342 7.08 -0.74 -7.24
N SER A 343 7.60 -1.86 -7.73
CA SER A 343 8.28 -2.03 -9.02
C SER A 343 9.47 -1.10 -9.30
N THR A 344 9.78 -0.16 -8.39
CA THR A 344 10.87 0.80 -8.55
C THR A 344 11.72 0.90 -7.28
N PHE A 345 13.01 1.10 -7.46
CA PHE A 345 13.97 1.28 -6.37
C PHE A 345 15.01 2.33 -6.73
N ASN A 346 15.27 3.27 -5.82
CA ASN A 346 16.33 4.24 -6.01
C ASN A 346 17.60 3.77 -5.29
N LEU A 347 18.66 3.54 -6.05
CA LEU A 347 19.94 3.05 -5.52
C LEU A 347 20.58 4.03 -4.54
N LEU A 348 20.38 5.34 -4.75
CA LEU A 348 20.92 6.41 -3.91
C LEU A 348 20.13 6.65 -2.63
N SER A 349 19.00 5.96 -2.43
CA SER A 349 18.19 6.07 -1.20
C SER A 349 18.98 5.75 0.08
N VAL A 350 20.03 4.91 -0.01
CA VAL A 350 20.94 4.64 1.13
C VAL A 350 21.63 5.93 1.59
N PHE A 351 22.09 6.77 0.65
CA PHE A 351 22.75 8.05 0.96
C PHE A 351 21.75 9.11 1.41
N ALA A 352 20.56 9.16 0.79
CA ALA A 352 19.48 10.01 1.23
C ALA A 352 19.13 9.71 2.70
N ASN A 353 18.97 8.45 3.05
CA ASN A 353 18.68 8.00 4.41
C ASN A 353 19.82 8.31 5.39
N LEU A 354 21.08 8.15 4.97
CA LEU A 354 22.25 8.47 5.80
C LEU A 354 22.28 9.95 6.22
N LEU A 355 21.81 10.83 5.34
CA LEU A 355 21.79 12.28 5.59
C LEU A 355 20.52 12.71 6.34
N ILE A 356 19.36 12.23 5.92
CA ILE A 356 18.06 12.72 6.38
C ILE A 356 17.67 12.11 7.73
N ILE A 357 17.91 10.80 7.97
CA ILE A 357 17.45 10.13 9.21
C ILE A 357 18.05 10.79 10.48
N PRO A 358 19.35 11.11 10.57
CA PRO A 358 19.88 11.79 11.74
C PRO A 358 19.27 13.19 11.96
N PHE A 359 19.03 13.93 10.87
CA PHE A 359 18.38 15.24 10.94
C PHE A 359 16.92 15.11 11.40
N PHE A 360 16.18 14.15 10.83
CA PHE A 360 14.80 13.85 11.22
C PHE A 360 14.71 13.39 12.69
N GLY A 361 15.75 12.70 13.18
CA GLY A 361 15.85 12.28 14.59
C GLY A 361 15.90 13.43 15.59
N VAL A 362 16.27 14.63 15.15
CA VAL A 362 16.20 15.88 15.94
C VAL A 362 14.90 16.63 15.64
N LEU A 363 14.54 16.75 14.37
CA LEU A 363 13.38 17.51 13.92
C LEU A 363 12.06 16.96 14.46
N PHE A 364 11.85 15.63 14.43
CA PHE A 364 10.61 15.02 14.86
C PHE A 364 10.34 15.21 16.37
N PRO A 365 11.28 14.89 17.31
CA PRO A 365 11.08 15.19 18.71
C PRO A 365 10.86 16.68 19.00
N LEU A 366 11.57 17.55 18.28
CA LEU A 366 11.37 18.99 18.39
C LEU A 366 9.96 19.38 17.96
N LEU A 367 9.48 18.91 16.82
CA LEU A 367 8.12 19.15 16.34
C LEU A 367 7.05 18.69 17.34
N VAL A 368 7.24 17.49 17.95
CA VAL A 368 6.31 16.98 18.99
C VAL A 368 6.28 17.93 20.18
N VAL A 369 7.45 18.41 20.66
CA VAL A 369 7.50 19.35 21.80
C VAL A 369 6.85 20.69 21.42
N LEU A 370 7.15 21.24 20.25
CA LEU A 370 6.59 22.51 19.79
C LEU A 370 5.07 22.41 19.63
N MET A 371 4.55 21.29 19.10
CA MET A 371 3.13 21.05 18.98
C MET A 371 2.44 20.96 20.35
N LEU A 372 3.03 20.24 21.31
CA LEU A 372 2.49 20.16 22.67
C LEU A 372 2.46 21.53 23.34
N VAL A 373 3.51 22.35 23.15
CA VAL A 373 3.55 23.72 23.66
C VAL A 373 2.49 24.58 22.99
N ALA A 374 2.32 24.51 21.67
CA ALA A 374 1.30 25.24 20.92
C ALA A 374 -0.12 24.87 21.34
N LEU A 375 -0.37 23.60 21.65
CA LEU A 375 -1.67 23.13 22.16
C LEU A 375 -2.01 23.70 23.56
N ILE A 376 -1.00 23.89 24.41
CA ILE A 376 -1.17 24.40 25.78
C ILE A 376 -1.18 25.94 25.79
N ILE A 377 -0.35 26.56 24.97
CA ILE A 377 -0.13 28.02 24.94
C ILE A 377 -0.26 28.49 23.48
N PRO A 378 -1.49 28.67 22.96
CA PRO A 378 -1.74 29.01 21.56
C PRO A 378 -0.96 30.23 21.01
N PRO A 379 -0.71 31.32 21.79
CA PRO A 379 0.08 32.45 21.28
C PRO A 379 1.52 32.11 20.87
N ILE A 380 2.05 30.96 21.28
CA ILE A 380 3.41 30.50 20.91
C ILE A 380 3.38 29.65 19.63
N ALA A 381 2.23 29.29 19.10
CA ALA A 381 2.09 28.45 17.91
C ALA A 381 2.98 28.88 16.71
N PRO A 382 3.25 30.19 16.43
CA PRO A 382 4.15 30.60 15.35
C PRO A 382 5.58 30.03 15.44
N ILE A 383 5.99 29.50 16.59
CA ILE A 383 7.28 28.79 16.73
C ILE A 383 7.36 27.52 15.86
N LEU A 384 6.22 26.96 15.45
CA LEU A 384 6.12 25.83 14.53
C LEU A 384 6.79 26.08 13.16
N LYS A 385 6.99 27.37 12.78
CA LYS A 385 7.80 27.73 11.60
C LYS A 385 9.22 27.16 11.62
N VAL A 386 9.76 26.88 12.80
CA VAL A 386 11.06 26.17 12.90
C VAL A 386 10.94 24.76 12.34
N GLY A 387 9.80 24.08 12.57
CA GLY A 387 9.49 22.80 11.95
C GLY A 387 9.33 22.90 10.43
N GLU A 388 8.69 23.96 9.94
CA GLU A 388 8.55 24.23 8.50
C GLU A 388 9.91 24.32 7.79
N TRP A 389 10.85 25.06 8.33
CA TRP A 389 12.20 25.13 7.77
C TRP A 389 12.89 23.78 7.75
N GLY A 390 12.65 22.96 8.79
CA GLY A 390 13.18 21.59 8.85
C GLY A 390 12.62 20.69 7.75
N PHE A 391 11.32 20.71 7.51
CA PHE A 391 10.71 19.92 6.43
C PHE A 391 11.09 20.44 5.05
N THR A 392 11.17 21.76 4.85
CA THR A 392 11.66 22.36 3.61
C THR A 392 13.09 21.92 3.30
N ALA A 393 13.96 21.85 4.32
CA ALA A 393 15.33 21.37 4.15
C ALA A 393 15.35 19.88 3.75
N ILE A 394 14.49 19.03 4.35
CA ILE A 394 14.35 17.62 3.97
C ILE A 394 13.86 17.51 2.53
N GLU A 395 12.85 18.28 2.14
CA GLU A 395 12.29 18.28 0.79
C GLU A 395 13.35 18.69 -0.25
N TYR A 396 14.15 19.71 0.05
CA TYR A 396 15.23 20.13 -0.85
C TYR A 396 16.24 19.00 -1.10
N VAL A 397 16.66 18.31 -0.03
CA VAL A 397 17.55 17.14 -0.15
C VAL A 397 16.85 16.01 -0.88
N ALA A 398 15.56 15.77 -0.61
CA ALA A 398 14.76 14.74 -1.30
C ALA A 398 14.67 15.01 -2.81
N ARG A 399 14.39 16.26 -3.23
CA ARG A 399 14.34 16.67 -4.64
C ARG A 399 15.69 16.44 -5.34
N PHE A 400 16.81 16.72 -4.66
CA PHE A 400 18.13 16.42 -5.21
C PHE A 400 18.29 14.93 -5.53
N PHE A 401 17.96 14.02 -4.60
CA PHE A 401 18.06 12.57 -4.83
C PHE A 401 16.97 12.04 -5.79
N ALA A 402 15.79 12.61 -5.80
CA ALA A 402 14.70 12.26 -6.71
C ALA A 402 15.04 12.59 -8.18
N GLY A 403 15.74 13.71 -8.41
CA GLY A 403 16.20 14.15 -9.74
C GLY A 403 17.34 13.32 -10.34
N THR A 404 17.93 12.40 -9.57
CA THR A 404 18.99 11.53 -10.09
C THR A 404 18.42 10.35 -10.89
N ASN A 405 19.04 10.02 -12.03
CA ASN A 405 18.66 8.86 -12.88
C ASN A 405 19.09 7.52 -12.27
N ALA A 406 19.09 7.40 -10.93
CA ALA A 406 19.50 6.19 -10.22
C ALA A 406 18.33 5.24 -9.89
N LYS A 407 17.17 5.45 -10.52
CA LYS A 407 15.99 4.57 -10.38
C LYS A 407 16.22 3.29 -11.18
N ILE A 408 15.98 2.15 -10.54
CA ILE A 408 16.01 0.83 -11.16
C ILE A 408 14.59 0.29 -11.13
N ASN A 409 14.09 -0.13 -12.28
CA ASN A 409 12.83 -0.86 -12.36
C ASN A 409 13.07 -2.30 -11.89
N LEU A 410 12.32 -2.72 -10.90
CA LEU A 410 12.37 -4.04 -10.33
C LEU A 410 11.33 -4.93 -11.00
N ILE A 411 11.68 -6.20 -11.12
CA ILE A 411 10.77 -7.21 -11.64
C ILE A 411 9.81 -7.62 -10.53
N PRO A 412 8.48 -7.51 -10.69
CA PRO A 412 7.54 -7.95 -9.66
C PRO A 412 7.60 -9.47 -9.46
N PHE A 413 7.41 -9.91 -8.23
CA PHE A 413 7.41 -11.31 -7.83
C PHE A 413 6.10 -11.66 -7.13
N ASP A 414 5.65 -12.91 -7.28
CA ASP A 414 4.55 -13.44 -6.47
C ASP A 414 4.92 -13.49 -4.98
N ALA A 415 3.91 -13.43 -4.09
CA ALA A 415 4.12 -13.39 -2.64
C ALA A 415 4.97 -14.56 -2.10
N ILE A 416 4.79 -15.77 -2.65
CA ILE A 416 5.58 -16.96 -2.26
C ILE A 416 7.04 -16.78 -2.69
N VAL A 417 7.26 -16.36 -3.93
CA VAL A 417 8.59 -16.11 -4.50
C VAL A 417 9.28 -14.99 -3.73
N THR A 418 8.56 -13.91 -3.42
CA THR A 418 9.06 -12.79 -2.59
C THR A 418 9.54 -13.27 -1.23
N THR A 419 8.74 -14.13 -0.56
CA THR A 419 9.09 -14.68 0.75
C THR A 419 10.33 -15.57 0.68
N LEU A 420 10.42 -16.41 -0.35
CA LEU A 420 11.59 -17.29 -0.57
C LEU A 420 12.86 -16.48 -0.87
N ILE A 421 12.76 -15.47 -1.74
CA ILE A 421 13.87 -14.56 -2.06
C ILE A 421 14.30 -13.79 -0.80
N PHE A 422 13.36 -13.29 -0.02
CA PHE A 422 13.66 -12.62 1.24
C PHE A 422 14.42 -13.56 2.21
N ALA A 423 13.89 -14.76 2.47
CA ALA A 423 14.52 -15.72 3.34
C ALA A 423 15.93 -16.12 2.86
N ALA A 424 16.08 -16.35 1.55
CA ALA A 424 17.36 -16.62 0.93
C ALA A 424 18.33 -15.45 1.10
N THR A 425 17.91 -14.23 0.75
CA THR A 425 18.73 -13.01 0.80
C THR A 425 19.24 -12.74 2.22
N VAL A 426 18.37 -12.85 3.23
CA VAL A 426 18.74 -12.65 4.64
C VAL A 426 19.71 -13.74 5.11
N THR A 427 19.38 -15.01 4.84
CA THR A 427 20.22 -16.14 5.24
C THR A 427 21.62 -16.04 4.64
N ILE A 428 21.69 -15.71 3.37
CA ILE A 428 22.92 -15.57 2.61
C ILE A 428 23.75 -14.39 3.11
N SER A 429 23.12 -13.23 3.27
CA SER A 429 23.82 -12.05 3.78
C SER A 429 24.39 -12.33 5.17
N TYR A 430 23.66 -13.03 6.03
CA TYR A 430 24.15 -13.45 7.32
C TYR A 430 25.37 -14.38 7.21
N TYR A 431 25.28 -15.47 6.42
CA TYR A 431 26.37 -16.42 6.26
C TYR A 431 27.58 -15.82 5.53
N VAL A 432 27.38 -15.00 4.50
CA VAL A 432 28.46 -14.30 3.80
C VAL A 432 29.23 -13.38 4.74
N LEU A 433 28.53 -12.71 5.65
CA LEU A 433 29.16 -11.79 6.59
C LEU A 433 29.82 -12.50 7.77
N THR A 434 29.33 -13.67 8.18
CA THR A 434 29.82 -14.37 9.39
C THR A 434 30.78 -15.51 9.08
N ASN A 435 30.75 -16.16 7.90
CA ASN A 435 31.52 -17.34 7.60
C ASN A 435 32.17 -17.33 6.19
N ALA A 436 33.48 -17.13 6.15
CA ALA A 436 34.22 -16.93 4.91
C ALA A 436 34.25 -18.17 3.95
N ARG A 437 34.10 -19.38 4.47
CA ARG A 437 34.21 -20.62 3.65
C ARG A 437 32.94 -20.92 2.84
N MET A 438 31.78 -20.52 3.35
CA MET A 438 30.49 -20.75 2.70
C MET A 438 30.11 -19.66 1.65
N LYS A 439 30.84 -18.55 1.59
CA LYS A 439 30.56 -17.42 0.72
C LYS A 439 30.27 -17.80 -0.73
N TRP A 440 31.18 -18.59 -1.30
CA TRP A 440 31.14 -18.91 -2.73
C TRP A 440 30.02 -19.88 -3.10
N ILE A 441 29.74 -20.86 -2.22
CA ILE A 441 28.64 -21.82 -2.44
C ILE A 441 27.29 -21.08 -2.44
N ILE A 442 27.15 -20.14 -1.55
CA ILE A 442 25.92 -19.38 -1.37
C ILE A 442 25.72 -18.37 -2.51
N VAL A 443 26.77 -17.64 -2.90
CA VAL A 443 26.74 -16.77 -4.08
C VAL A 443 26.38 -17.56 -5.33
N ALA A 444 26.99 -18.75 -5.53
CA ALA A 444 26.66 -19.63 -6.63
C ALA A 444 25.21 -20.11 -6.60
N ALA A 445 24.68 -20.47 -5.43
CA ALA A 445 23.28 -20.90 -5.27
C ALA A 445 22.29 -19.78 -5.60
N ILE A 446 22.58 -18.52 -5.20
CA ILE A 446 21.74 -17.37 -5.56
C ILE A 446 21.80 -17.09 -7.05
N THR A 447 23.02 -17.04 -7.60
CA THR A 447 23.21 -16.78 -9.03
C THR A 447 22.48 -17.84 -9.85
N LEU A 448 22.53 -19.11 -9.43
CA LEU A 448 21.81 -20.20 -10.04
C LEU A 448 20.29 -20.01 -9.91
N MET A 449 19.79 -19.66 -8.72
CA MET A 449 18.37 -19.48 -8.46
C MET A 449 17.81 -18.26 -9.19
N MET A 450 18.53 -17.13 -9.21
CA MET A 450 18.18 -15.96 -10.02
C MET A 450 18.26 -16.26 -11.51
N GLY A 451 19.30 -16.99 -11.96
CA GLY A 451 19.43 -17.40 -13.35
C GLY A 451 18.31 -18.35 -13.78
N THR A 452 17.94 -19.32 -12.95
CA THR A 452 16.82 -20.23 -13.20
C THR A 452 15.50 -19.49 -13.22
N TYR A 453 15.30 -18.55 -12.31
CA TYR A 453 14.12 -17.70 -12.29
C TYR A 453 14.01 -16.80 -13.54
N MET A 454 15.13 -16.16 -13.92
CA MET A 454 15.17 -15.36 -15.15
C MET A 454 14.95 -16.19 -16.43
N MET A 455 15.34 -17.47 -16.44
CA MET A 455 15.05 -18.38 -17.55
C MET A 455 13.60 -18.86 -17.60
N ILE A 456 13.00 -19.10 -16.43
CA ILE A 456 11.62 -19.62 -16.35
C ILE A 456 10.60 -18.49 -16.54
N ARG A 457 10.90 -17.28 -16.09
CA ARG A 457 9.98 -16.14 -16.12
C ARG A 457 9.50 -15.76 -17.54
N PRO A 458 10.35 -15.62 -18.56
CA PRO A 458 9.88 -15.36 -19.92
C PRO A 458 8.87 -16.42 -20.40
N ASN A 459 9.09 -17.69 -20.04
CA ASN A 459 8.18 -18.79 -20.42
C ASN A 459 6.88 -18.83 -19.61
N LEU A 460 6.87 -18.25 -18.40
CA LEU A 460 5.66 -18.14 -17.57
C LEU A 460 4.78 -16.95 -17.99
N TYR A 461 5.40 -15.89 -18.52
CA TYR A 461 4.73 -14.62 -18.86
C TYR A 461 4.89 -14.24 -20.34
N SER A 462 5.53 -15.06 -21.18
CA SER A 462 5.73 -14.80 -22.61
C SER A 462 4.50 -15.11 -23.44
N ASP A 463 3.38 -14.51 -23.10
CA ASP A 463 2.33 -14.34 -24.05
C ASP A 463 2.78 -13.24 -25.02
N ARG A 464 3.11 -13.65 -26.27
CA ARG A 464 3.75 -12.77 -27.25
C ARG A 464 2.88 -11.57 -27.56
N ALA A 465 1.62 -11.79 -27.88
CA ALA A 465 0.62 -10.73 -28.03
C ALA A 465 -0.50 -10.96 -27.02
N SER A 466 -0.88 -9.95 -26.26
CA SER A 466 -1.92 -10.08 -25.25
C SER A 466 -2.75 -8.82 -25.09
N VAL A 467 -4.02 -9.04 -24.70
CA VAL A 467 -4.98 -8.01 -24.35
C VAL A 467 -5.31 -8.17 -22.89
N GLY A 468 -5.05 -7.16 -22.10
CA GLY A 468 -5.42 -7.14 -20.71
C GLY A 468 -6.52 -6.13 -20.44
N ILE A 469 -7.54 -6.54 -19.71
CA ILE A 469 -8.58 -5.65 -19.22
C ILE A 469 -8.53 -5.64 -17.71
N TYR A 470 -8.49 -4.45 -17.16
CA TYR A 470 -8.64 -4.19 -15.75
C TYR A 470 -9.94 -3.42 -15.52
N GLU A 471 -10.82 -3.99 -14.74
CA GLU A 471 -12.09 -3.39 -14.37
C GLU A 471 -12.11 -3.06 -12.87
N ASN A 472 -12.37 -1.79 -12.56
CA ASN A 472 -12.69 -1.32 -11.22
C ASN A 472 -14.09 -0.67 -11.26
N HIS A 473 -14.76 -0.54 -10.12
CA HIS A 473 -16.09 0.06 -10.00
C HIS A 473 -16.22 1.42 -10.69
N ALA A 474 -15.15 2.22 -10.72
CA ALA A 474 -15.14 3.56 -11.33
C ALA A 474 -14.60 3.61 -12.76
N SER A 475 -13.70 2.70 -13.17
CA SER A 475 -12.96 2.80 -14.43
C SER A 475 -12.60 1.42 -15.00
N THR A 476 -12.34 1.40 -16.30
CA THR A 476 -11.84 0.22 -17.01
C THR A 476 -10.61 0.62 -17.81
N SER A 477 -9.50 -0.07 -17.62
CA SER A 477 -8.27 0.13 -18.37
C SER A 477 -8.02 -1.05 -19.31
N LEU A 478 -7.55 -0.74 -20.52
CA LEU A 478 -7.11 -1.73 -21.50
C LEU A 478 -5.60 -1.62 -21.66
N VAL A 479 -4.93 -2.76 -21.65
CA VAL A 479 -3.49 -2.85 -21.95
C VAL A 479 -3.30 -3.80 -23.12
N LEU A 480 -2.68 -3.30 -24.17
CA LEU A 480 -2.30 -4.09 -25.34
C LEU A 480 -0.80 -4.30 -25.32
N LYS A 481 -0.37 -5.53 -25.54
CA LYS A 481 1.03 -5.90 -25.73
C LYS A 481 1.18 -6.59 -27.07
N THR A 482 2.11 -6.12 -27.89
CA THR A 482 2.43 -6.70 -29.20
C THR A 482 3.49 -7.80 -29.08
N GLU A 483 3.65 -8.61 -30.12
CA GLU A 483 4.77 -9.58 -30.23
C GLU A 483 6.15 -8.91 -30.20
N SER A 484 6.25 -7.67 -30.68
CA SER A 484 7.49 -6.87 -30.61
C SER A 484 7.81 -6.35 -29.21
N GLY A 485 6.89 -6.50 -28.25
CA GLY A 485 7.03 -6.02 -26.87
C GLY A 485 6.62 -4.56 -26.67
N GLU A 486 5.96 -3.92 -27.64
CA GLU A 486 5.39 -2.59 -27.45
C GLU A 486 4.14 -2.68 -26.60
N VAL A 487 3.99 -1.75 -25.64
CA VAL A 487 2.87 -1.70 -24.71
C VAL A 487 2.10 -0.41 -24.91
N LEU A 488 0.80 -0.55 -25.23
CA LEU A 488 -0.15 0.55 -25.33
C LEU A 488 -1.20 0.42 -24.22
N VAL A 489 -1.46 1.52 -23.53
CA VAL A 489 -2.46 1.59 -22.47
C VAL A 489 -3.56 2.57 -22.85
N VAL A 490 -4.82 2.11 -22.69
CA VAL A 490 -6.02 2.96 -22.68
C VAL A 490 -6.60 2.91 -21.28
N GLY A 491 -6.47 3.97 -20.52
CA GLY A 491 -6.90 3.92 -19.14
C GLY A 491 -7.13 5.28 -18.51
N PHE A 492 -8.03 5.29 -17.54
CA PHE A 492 -8.47 6.49 -16.83
C PHE A 492 -8.05 6.46 -15.33
N ASP A 493 -7.45 5.35 -14.85
CA ASP A 493 -7.03 5.20 -13.45
C ASP A 493 -5.55 4.81 -13.36
N GLU A 494 -4.79 5.69 -12.75
CA GLU A 494 -3.35 5.57 -12.58
C GLU A 494 -2.90 4.38 -11.72
N ASN A 495 -3.47 4.26 -10.54
CA ASN A 495 -3.02 3.26 -9.57
C ASN A 495 -3.34 1.84 -10.06
N ASN A 496 -4.47 1.67 -10.69
CA ASN A 496 -4.95 0.42 -11.21
C ASN A 496 -4.15 -0.03 -12.43
N THR A 497 -3.83 0.90 -13.34
CA THR A 497 -3.00 0.61 -14.51
C THR A 497 -1.59 0.17 -14.11
N LYS A 498 -0.97 0.84 -13.14
CA LYS A 498 0.34 0.44 -12.58
C LYS A 498 0.32 -0.97 -12.02
N TYR A 499 -0.72 -1.28 -11.28
CA TYR A 499 -0.87 -2.57 -10.64
C TYR A 499 -1.04 -3.69 -11.67
N TYR A 500 -1.87 -3.46 -12.67
CA TYR A 500 -2.08 -4.39 -13.77
C TYR A 500 -0.79 -4.66 -14.55
N LEU A 501 -0.06 -3.62 -14.94
CA LEU A 501 1.23 -3.76 -15.62
C LEU A 501 2.21 -4.59 -14.79
N SER A 502 2.24 -4.36 -13.48
CA SER A 502 3.04 -5.18 -12.55
C SER A 502 2.59 -6.65 -12.54
N ALA A 503 1.29 -6.92 -12.55
CA ALA A 503 0.73 -8.27 -12.55
C ALA A 503 1.07 -9.06 -13.83
N ILE A 504 1.11 -8.39 -15.00
CA ILE A 504 1.54 -9.01 -16.26
C ILE A 504 3.06 -8.98 -16.47
N GLY A 505 3.82 -8.43 -15.51
CA GLY A 505 5.28 -8.39 -15.55
C GLY A 505 5.87 -7.29 -16.43
N GLU A 506 5.07 -6.29 -16.79
CA GLU A 506 5.52 -5.14 -17.57
C GLU A 506 5.85 -3.95 -16.66
N SER A 507 6.92 -3.24 -17.00
CA SER A 507 7.36 -2.04 -16.28
C SER A 507 7.43 -0.80 -17.16
N LYS A 508 7.20 -0.97 -18.47
CA LYS A 508 7.32 0.08 -19.46
C LYS A 508 6.01 0.21 -20.22
N VAL A 509 5.62 1.43 -20.49
CA VAL A 509 4.51 1.79 -21.37
C VAL A 509 5.08 2.65 -22.49
N ASP A 510 4.87 2.25 -23.74
CA ASP A 510 5.39 2.99 -24.89
C ASP A 510 4.38 4.05 -25.36
N TYR A 511 3.08 3.72 -25.30
CA TYR A 511 2.00 4.59 -25.79
C TYR A 511 0.84 4.63 -24.79
N VAL A 512 0.22 5.80 -24.66
CA VAL A 512 -0.95 6.01 -23.79
C VAL A 512 -2.04 6.76 -24.55
N ILE A 513 -3.24 6.22 -24.54
CA ILE A 513 -4.46 6.91 -24.98
C ILE A 513 -5.24 7.26 -23.70
N SER A 514 -5.05 8.47 -23.20
CA SER A 514 -5.76 8.97 -22.01
C SER A 514 -5.77 10.48 -21.99
N PRO A 515 -6.83 11.13 -21.52
CA PRO A 515 -6.86 12.56 -21.29
C PRO A 515 -6.01 13.02 -20.09
N VAL A 516 -5.38 12.10 -19.34
CA VAL A 516 -4.64 12.42 -18.10
C VAL A 516 -3.15 12.59 -18.39
N ASP A 517 -2.62 13.80 -18.29
CA ASP A 517 -1.21 14.17 -18.48
C ASP A 517 -0.25 13.40 -17.56
N TYR A 518 -0.73 12.92 -16.43
CA TYR A 518 0.04 12.19 -15.42
C TYR A 518 0.65 10.89 -15.94
N LEU A 519 -0.06 10.08 -16.74
CA LEU A 519 0.48 8.82 -17.27
C LEU A 519 1.68 9.05 -18.19
N ARG A 520 1.70 10.18 -18.90
CA ARG A 520 2.84 10.62 -19.70
C ARG A 520 4.09 10.83 -18.85
N ASP A 521 3.95 11.57 -17.76
CA ASP A 521 5.08 11.98 -16.93
C ASP A 521 5.62 10.82 -16.10
N TYR A 522 4.76 9.89 -15.70
CA TYR A 522 5.15 8.73 -14.88
C TYR A 522 5.88 7.65 -15.68
N TYR A 523 5.38 7.28 -16.87
CA TYR A 523 5.95 6.20 -17.68
C TYR A 523 6.88 6.70 -18.77
N GLY A 524 6.94 8.01 -19.02
CA GLY A 524 7.64 8.56 -20.18
C GLY A 524 7.01 8.12 -21.52
N ALA A 525 5.75 7.70 -21.48
CA ALA A 525 5.02 7.18 -22.63
C ALA A 525 4.65 8.31 -23.61
N LYS A 526 4.57 7.97 -24.89
CA LYS A 526 4.07 8.90 -25.91
C LYS A 526 2.55 8.98 -25.84
N VAL A 527 2.01 10.16 -25.53
CA VAL A 527 0.56 10.39 -25.50
C VAL A 527 0.02 10.51 -26.90
N ILE A 528 -1.08 9.79 -27.17
CA ILE A 528 -1.81 9.80 -28.43
C ILE A 528 -3.04 10.69 -28.25
N LEU A 529 -3.15 11.72 -29.10
CA LEU A 529 -4.26 12.67 -29.08
C LEU A 529 -5.12 12.59 -30.35
N ASP A 530 -4.60 11.95 -31.41
CA ASP A 530 -5.30 11.84 -32.68
C ASP A 530 -6.37 10.75 -32.66
N SER A 531 -7.43 10.93 -33.43
CA SER A 531 -8.53 9.94 -33.51
C SER A 531 -8.20 8.70 -34.34
N GLU A 532 -7.20 8.78 -35.22
CA GLU A 532 -6.73 7.65 -36.02
C GLU A 532 -5.22 7.76 -36.26
N GLY A 533 -4.53 6.62 -36.31
CA GLY A 533 -3.10 6.60 -36.60
C GLY A 533 -2.39 5.31 -36.27
N PHE A 534 -1.08 5.43 -36.07
CA PHE A 534 -0.22 4.33 -35.64
C PHE A 534 0.52 4.68 -34.35
N ALA A 535 0.46 3.80 -33.40
CA ALA A 535 1.25 3.81 -32.18
C ALA A 535 2.29 2.68 -32.28
N GLY A 536 3.46 2.98 -32.87
CA GLY A 536 4.41 1.95 -33.24
C GLY A 536 3.83 0.99 -34.29
N SER A 537 3.75 -0.29 -33.94
CA SER A 537 3.15 -1.33 -34.78
C SER A 537 1.63 -1.45 -34.63
N ILE A 538 1.02 -0.73 -33.70
CA ILE A 538 -0.42 -0.78 -33.41
C ILE A 538 -1.14 0.29 -34.20
N LYS A 539 -2.01 -0.12 -35.13
CA LYS A 539 -2.96 0.77 -35.77
C LYS A 539 -4.17 0.96 -34.86
N TYR A 540 -4.60 2.20 -34.69
CA TYR A 540 -5.74 2.51 -33.82
C TYR A 540 -6.72 3.45 -34.52
N SER A 541 -8.01 3.35 -34.15
CA SER A 541 -9.04 4.34 -34.45
C SER A 541 -9.95 4.54 -33.25
N ILE A 542 -10.28 5.81 -32.96
CA ILE A 542 -11.08 6.23 -31.82
C ILE A 542 -12.29 6.98 -32.35
N ASP A 543 -13.47 6.44 -32.17
CA ASP A 543 -14.72 7.06 -32.56
C ASP A 543 -15.72 7.13 -31.39
N ASN A 544 -15.79 8.31 -30.73
CA ASN A 544 -16.73 8.59 -29.65
C ASN A 544 -16.83 7.50 -28.58
N GLY A 545 -15.69 7.08 -28.01
CA GLY A 545 -15.61 6.08 -26.95
C GLY A 545 -15.61 4.63 -27.43
N ILE A 546 -15.56 4.40 -28.72
CA ILE A 546 -15.26 3.10 -29.33
C ILE A 546 -13.81 3.15 -29.82
N TYR A 547 -12.99 2.24 -29.32
CA TYR A 547 -11.59 2.11 -29.65
C TYR A 547 -11.38 0.82 -30.45
N THR A 548 -10.80 0.92 -31.61
CA THR A 548 -10.43 -0.23 -32.41
C THR A 548 -8.92 -0.28 -32.60
N PHE A 549 -8.34 -1.46 -32.45
CA PHE A 549 -6.91 -1.69 -32.57
C PHE A 549 -6.64 -2.84 -33.52
N GLU A 550 -5.60 -2.69 -34.33
CA GLU A 550 -5.12 -3.72 -35.25
C GLU A 550 -3.59 -3.85 -35.10
N PHE A 551 -3.11 -5.02 -34.67
CA PHE A 551 -1.69 -5.32 -34.51
C PHE A 551 -1.45 -6.83 -34.59
N ASP A 552 -0.30 -7.24 -35.05
CA ASP A 552 0.12 -8.64 -35.18
C ASP A 552 -0.92 -9.53 -35.93
N GLY A 553 -1.72 -8.93 -36.83
CA GLY A 553 -2.80 -9.62 -37.57
C GLY A 553 -4.10 -9.80 -36.77
N HIS A 554 -4.18 -9.24 -35.55
CA HIS A 554 -5.37 -9.29 -34.70
C HIS A 554 -6.11 -7.96 -34.67
N LYS A 555 -7.45 -8.04 -34.63
CA LYS A 555 -8.34 -6.89 -34.48
C LYS A 555 -9.08 -6.93 -33.15
N ILE A 556 -9.05 -5.82 -32.45
CA ILE A 556 -9.61 -5.68 -31.11
C ILE A 556 -10.54 -4.49 -31.07
N LEU A 557 -11.71 -4.67 -30.44
CA LEU A 557 -12.64 -3.60 -30.15
C LEU A 557 -12.79 -3.46 -28.64
N PHE A 558 -12.63 -2.24 -28.16
CA PHE A 558 -12.83 -1.87 -26.74
C PHE A 558 -13.76 -0.68 -26.64
N THR A 559 -14.72 -0.74 -25.75
CA THR A 559 -15.59 0.40 -25.45
C THR A 559 -15.98 0.44 -23.98
N ASN A 560 -16.00 1.67 -23.45
CA ASN A 560 -16.45 1.98 -22.08
C ASN A 560 -17.79 2.74 -22.07
N LEU A 561 -18.55 2.70 -23.17
CA LEU A 561 -19.82 3.40 -23.30
C LEU A 561 -20.90 2.72 -22.47
N SER A 562 -21.72 3.53 -21.79
CA SER A 562 -22.88 3.06 -21.05
C SER A 562 -23.94 2.41 -21.95
N LYS A 563 -24.69 1.45 -21.40
CA LYS A 563 -25.79 0.75 -22.08
C LYS A 563 -26.95 1.71 -22.36
N SER A 564 -26.86 2.46 -23.45
CA SER A 564 -27.98 3.21 -24.02
C SER A 564 -28.36 2.60 -25.37
N GLY A 565 -29.61 2.68 -25.78
CA GLY A 565 -30.05 2.13 -27.07
C GLY A 565 -29.26 2.64 -28.27
N TYR A 566 -28.84 3.90 -28.22
CA TYR A 566 -28.00 4.52 -29.24
C TYR A 566 -26.58 3.89 -29.29
N ASN A 567 -25.95 3.69 -28.15
CA ASN A 567 -24.63 3.09 -28.06
C ASN A 567 -24.64 1.63 -28.51
N CYS A 568 -25.70 0.88 -28.18
CA CYS A 568 -25.85 -0.50 -28.60
C CYS A 568 -25.92 -0.61 -30.14
N SER A 569 -26.78 0.18 -30.79
CA SER A 569 -26.93 0.17 -32.25
C SER A 569 -25.63 0.54 -32.97
N ARG A 570 -24.86 1.46 -32.38
CA ARG A 570 -23.56 1.89 -32.93
C ARG A 570 -22.50 0.80 -32.81
N ILE A 571 -22.39 0.15 -31.65
CA ILE A 571 -21.50 -0.98 -31.46
C ILE A 571 -21.85 -2.11 -32.43
N GLU A 572 -23.15 -2.44 -32.57
CA GLU A 572 -23.63 -3.43 -33.55
C GLU A 572 -23.27 -3.07 -34.99
N GLN A 573 -23.36 -1.80 -35.36
CA GLN A 573 -22.96 -1.30 -36.69
C GLN A 573 -21.46 -1.52 -36.93
N VAL A 574 -20.61 -1.20 -35.97
CA VAL A 574 -19.15 -1.40 -36.05
C VAL A 574 -18.83 -2.88 -36.14
N LEU A 575 -19.50 -3.73 -35.33
CA LEU A 575 -19.31 -5.17 -35.33
C LEU A 575 -19.79 -5.84 -36.63
N SER A 576 -20.81 -5.26 -37.30
CA SER A 576 -21.31 -5.79 -38.59
C SER A 576 -20.40 -5.42 -39.77
N SER A 577 -19.57 -4.37 -39.63
CA SER A 577 -18.69 -3.90 -40.68
C SER A 577 -17.36 -4.65 -40.77
N ASP A 578 -16.90 -5.27 -39.69
CA ASP A 578 -15.61 -5.96 -39.62
C ASP A 578 -15.62 -7.15 -38.62
N LYS A 579 -14.64 -8.05 -38.73
CA LYS A 579 -14.44 -9.17 -37.80
C LYS A 579 -13.38 -8.82 -36.78
N TYR A 580 -13.68 -9.05 -35.47
CA TYR A 580 -12.79 -8.80 -34.36
C TYR A 580 -12.41 -10.10 -33.67
N ASP A 581 -11.16 -10.25 -33.27
CA ASP A 581 -10.66 -11.37 -32.49
C ASP A 581 -11.03 -11.25 -31.00
N PHE A 582 -11.19 -10.01 -30.55
CA PHE A 582 -11.56 -9.72 -29.18
C PHE A 582 -12.46 -8.47 -29.12
N VAL A 583 -13.53 -8.55 -28.33
CA VAL A 583 -14.48 -7.44 -28.10
C VAL A 583 -14.74 -7.30 -26.62
N TYR A 584 -14.57 -6.10 -26.10
CA TYR A 584 -14.96 -5.73 -24.77
C TYR A 584 -15.90 -4.53 -24.76
N ALA A 585 -17.06 -4.69 -24.10
CA ALA A 585 -18.01 -3.60 -23.92
C ALA A 585 -18.50 -3.58 -22.46
N LYS A 586 -18.13 -2.54 -21.71
CA LYS A 586 -18.58 -2.34 -20.32
C LYS A 586 -20.09 -2.11 -20.26
N ASN A 587 -20.72 -2.60 -19.20
CA ASN A 587 -22.17 -2.44 -18.95
C ASN A 587 -23.13 -3.17 -19.92
N TYR A 588 -22.63 -4.04 -20.80
CA TYR A 588 -23.49 -5.09 -21.32
C TYR A 588 -23.74 -6.14 -20.22
N ASP A 589 -25.00 -6.57 -20.05
CA ASP A 589 -25.25 -7.74 -19.19
C ASP A 589 -24.44 -8.93 -19.72
N ALA A 590 -24.11 -9.86 -18.83
CA ALA A 590 -23.31 -11.03 -19.18
C ALA A 590 -23.84 -11.78 -20.42
N THR A 591 -25.15 -11.72 -20.68
CA THR A 591 -25.82 -12.30 -21.84
C THR A 591 -25.52 -11.53 -23.14
N GLY A 592 -25.44 -10.19 -23.09
CA GLY A 592 -25.16 -9.37 -24.28
C GLY A 592 -23.70 -9.45 -24.70
N ALA A 593 -22.75 -9.38 -23.77
CA ALA A 593 -21.32 -9.55 -24.05
C ALA A 593 -21.00 -10.97 -24.54
N TYR A 594 -21.63 -11.98 -23.97
CA TYR A 594 -21.54 -13.38 -24.40
C TYR A 594 -22.07 -13.58 -25.81
N PHE A 595 -23.22 -12.98 -26.15
CA PHE A 595 -23.81 -13.05 -27.49
C PHE A 595 -22.92 -12.40 -28.55
N LEU A 596 -22.32 -11.26 -28.23
CA LEU A 596 -21.40 -10.54 -29.11
C LEU A 596 -20.09 -11.32 -29.32
N ALA A 597 -19.49 -11.86 -28.28
CA ALA A 597 -18.29 -12.68 -28.39
C ALA A 597 -18.52 -13.95 -29.21
N ASN A 598 -19.63 -14.64 -28.99
CA ASN A 598 -19.99 -15.87 -29.72
C ASN A 598 -20.38 -15.63 -31.19
N SER A 599 -21.05 -14.52 -31.50
CA SER A 599 -21.40 -14.19 -32.88
C SER A 599 -20.20 -13.86 -33.76
N LEU A 600 -19.09 -13.44 -33.15
CA LEU A 600 -17.89 -12.98 -33.85
C LEU A 600 -16.79 -14.02 -33.96
N SER A 601 -16.60 -14.88 -32.96
CA SER A 601 -15.43 -15.77 -32.87
C SER A 601 -15.71 -17.25 -33.15
N GLY A 602 -16.97 -17.67 -33.15
CA GLY A 602 -17.34 -19.09 -33.32
C GLY A 602 -16.79 -20.02 -32.23
N GLY A 603 -16.44 -19.50 -31.05
CA GLY A 603 -15.88 -20.24 -29.92
C GLY A 603 -16.54 -19.89 -28.59
N ASP A 604 -16.62 -20.86 -27.68
CA ASP A 604 -17.15 -20.69 -26.33
C ASP A 604 -16.19 -19.85 -25.47
N TYR A 605 -16.55 -18.60 -25.16
CA TYR A 605 -15.88 -17.77 -24.17
C TYR A 605 -16.86 -17.37 -23.07
N SER A 606 -16.59 -17.76 -21.84
CA SER A 606 -17.26 -17.22 -20.66
C SER A 606 -16.49 -15.97 -20.20
N LEU A 607 -17.06 -14.78 -20.40
CA LEU A 607 -16.58 -13.56 -19.79
C LEU A 607 -17.07 -13.53 -18.33
N SER A 608 -16.18 -13.77 -17.38
CA SER A 608 -16.45 -13.45 -15.99
C SER A 608 -16.24 -11.96 -15.77
N SER A 609 -17.10 -11.32 -14.97
CA SER A 609 -16.84 -9.98 -14.43
C SER A 609 -15.52 -10.00 -13.66
N GLY A 610 -14.57 -9.11 -13.99
CA GLY A 610 -13.27 -9.02 -13.32
C GLY A 610 -12.12 -8.68 -14.27
N SER A 611 -10.95 -8.55 -13.69
CA SER A 611 -9.73 -8.28 -14.46
C SER A 611 -9.17 -9.55 -15.07
N PHE A 612 -8.81 -9.51 -16.34
CA PHE A 612 -8.28 -10.68 -17.05
C PHE A 612 -7.24 -10.31 -18.09
N ASN A 613 -6.40 -11.27 -18.44
CA ASN A 613 -5.48 -11.21 -19.56
C ASN A 613 -5.85 -12.28 -20.60
N PHE A 614 -6.03 -11.86 -21.84
CA PHE A 614 -6.34 -12.71 -22.97
C PHE A 614 -5.11 -12.83 -23.88
N ASN A 615 -4.63 -14.07 -24.03
CA ASN A 615 -3.54 -14.35 -24.94
C ASN A 615 -4.11 -14.60 -26.35
N LEU A 616 -3.75 -13.73 -27.29
CA LEU A 616 -4.22 -13.77 -28.66
C LEU A 616 -3.75 -15.03 -29.43
N ALA A 617 -2.53 -15.49 -29.15
CA ALA A 617 -1.93 -16.60 -29.91
C ALA A 617 -2.59 -17.95 -29.57
N ASN A 618 -2.94 -18.22 -28.32
CA ASN A 618 -3.53 -19.49 -27.89
C ASN A 618 -5.00 -19.37 -27.46
N LYS A 619 -5.59 -18.19 -27.57
CA LYS A 619 -6.97 -17.88 -27.21
C LYS A 619 -7.35 -18.30 -25.77
N ARG A 620 -6.41 -18.18 -24.83
CA ARG A 620 -6.64 -18.50 -23.42
C ARG A 620 -6.89 -17.25 -22.61
N VAL A 621 -7.96 -17.29 -21.83
CA VAL A 621 -8.25 -16.28 -20.79
C VAL A 621 -7.56 -16.71 -19.50
N ARG A 622 -6.90 -15.77 -18.85
CA ARG A 622 -6.31 -15.94 -17.51
C ARG A 622 -6.87 -14.86 -16.61
N SER A 623 -7.61 -15.25 -15.58
CA SER A 623 -8.03 -14.33 -14.52
C SER A 623 -6.80 -13.77 -13.81
N ILE A 624 -6.84 -12.47 -13.50
CA ILE A 624 -5.79 -11.77 -12.76
C ILE A 624 -6.22 -11.59 -11.30
N ASP A 625 -7.51 -11.91 -11.01
CA ASP A 625 -8.11 -11.82 -9.68
C ASP A 625 -7.57 -12.89 -8.69
#